data_db7172a0e0e25bdbc325f8e71c0fb5a2
#
_entry.id   db7172a0e0e25bdbc325f8e71c0fb5a2
#
_cell.length_a   1.000
_cell.length_b   1.000
_cell.length_c   1.000
_cell.angle_alpha   90.00
_cell.angle_beta   90.00
_cell.angle_gamma   90.00
#
_symmetry.space_group_name_H-M   'P 1'
#
loop_
_entity.id
_entity.type
_entity.pdbx_description
1 polymer ?
#
loop_
_entity_poly.entity_id
_entity_poly.type
_entity_poly.pdbx_seq_one_letter_code
_entity_poly.pdbx_strand_id
1 'polypeptide(L)'
;MRKIKVNESPTTAAIKLIGGKWKLCILWQLSQKKMRFGELQRAVGDITQQMLSKQLKEMAKDNLIKRKVYEVIPPKVEYSLTAFGKLGIPVLTELCNWARKK
;
A
#
# COMPACT_ATOMS: atom_id res chain seq x y z
N MET A 1 9.37 8.64 -6.13
CA MET A 1 8.93 8.99 -4.76
C MET A 1 8.31 10.38 -4.73
N ARG A 2 7.21 10.51 -4.01
CA ARG A 2 6.55 11.79 -3.87
C ARG A 2 7.36 12.74 -2.99
N LYS A 3 7.58 13.97 -3.44
CA LYS A 3 8.29 14.99 -2.66
C LYS A 3 7.29 15.84 -1.88
N ILE A 4 7.69 16.26 -0.68
CA ILE A 4 6.90 17.20 0.12
C ILE A 4 7.02 18.58 -0.52
N LYS A 5 5.89 19.22 -0.74
CA LYS A 5 5.85 20.59 -1.27
C LYS A 5 6.32 21.58 -0.21
N VAL A 6 6.89 22.70 -0.65
CA VAL A 6 7.48 23.70 0.24
C VAL A 6 6.51 24.16 1.33
N ASN A 7 5.23 24.38 0.99
CA ASN A 7 4.21 24.84 1.93
C ASN A 7 3.31 23.72 2.46
N GLU A 8 3.72 22.46 2.26
CA GLU A 8 2.96 21.30 2.72
C GLU A 8 3.59 20.76 4.01
N SER A 9 2.79 20.59 5.06
CA SER A 9 3.29 20.00 6.30
C SER A 9 3.62 18.53 6.09
N PRO A 10 4.58 17.98 6.85
CA PRO A 10 4.86 16.54 6.82
C PRO A 10 3.63 15.67 7.11
N THR A 11 2.76 16.12 8.00
CA THR A 11 1.51 15.42 8.31
C THR A 11 0.60 15.35 7.09
N THR A 12 0.42 16.46 6.38
CA THR A 12 -0.39 16.50 5.16
C THR A 12 0.20 15.59 4.09
N ALA A 13 1.53 15.62 3.91
CA ALA A 13 2.21 14.74 2.97
C ALA A 13 1.99 13.26 3.30
N ALA A 14 2.09 12.90 4.58
CA ALA A 14 1.86 11.52 5.03
C ALA A 14 0.43 11.08 4.75
N ILE A 15 -0.56 11.93 5.03
CA ILE A 15 -1.96 11.62 4.77
C ILE A 15 -2.21 11.40 3.28
N LYS A 16 -1.60 12.20 2.42
CA LYS A 16 -1.74 12.03 0.97
C LYS A 16 -1.13 10.71 0.48
N LEU A 17 -0.05 10.25 1.11
CA LEU A 17 0.58 8.97 0.74
C LEU A 17 -0.29 7.77 1.10
N ILE A 18 -0.89 7.78 2.28
CA ILE A 18 -1.57 6.61 2.85
C ILE A 18 -3.05 6.85 3.14
N GLY A 19 -3.55 8.05 2.85
CA GLY A 19 -4.94 8.39 3.13
C GLY A 19 -5.91 7.63 2.25
N GLY A 20 -7.15 7.61 2.70
CA GLY A 20 -8.22 6.88 2.06
C GLY A 20 -8.47 5.53 2.73
N LYS A 21 -9.51 4.88 2.26
CA LYS A 21 -10.02 3.66 2.91
C LYS A 21 -9.10 2.46 2.72
N TRP A 22 -8.41 2.37 1.58
CA TRP A 22 -7.81 1.11 1.15
C TRP A 22 -6.29 1.00 1.29
N LYS A 23 -5.56 2.11 1.20
CA LYS A 23 -4.09 2.07 1.14
C LYS A 23 -3.46 1.45 2.38
N LEU A 24 -3.95 1.79 3.56
CA LEU A 24 -3.44 1.21 4.81
C LEU A 24 -3.70 -0.29 4.88
N CYS A 25 -4.87 -0.73 4.43
CA CYS A 25 -5.18 -2.16 4.38
C CYS A 25 -4.24 -2.90 3.43
N ILE A 26 -3.97 -2.33 2.27
CA ILE A 26 -3.07 -2.92 1.28
C ILE A 26 -1.64 -3.02 1.85
N LEU A 27 -1.15 -1.94 2.46
CA LEU A 27 0.17 -1.95 3.11
C LEU A 27 0.28 -3.04 4.15
N TRP A 28 -0.72 -3.14 5.00
CA TRP A 28 -0.76 -4.16 6.05
C TRP A 28 -0.70 -5.57 5.47
N GLN A 29 -1.52 -5.86 4.47
CA GLN A 29 -1.53 -7.18 3.85
C GLN A 29 -0.18 -7.51 3.22
N LEU A 30 0.41 -6.57 2.50
CA LEU A 30 1.72 -6.78 1.87
C LEU A 30 2.87 -6.82 2.87
N SER A 31 2.66 -6.33 4.11
CA SER A 31 3.65 -6.49 5.17
C SER A 31 3.78 -7.94 5.62
N GLN A 32 2.75 -8.74 5.40
CA GLN A 32 2.72 -10.15 5.80
C GLN A 32 3.44 -11.02 4.77
N LYS A 33 3.19 -10.77 3.49
CA LYS A 33 3.84 -11.50 2.38
C LYS A 33 3.57 -10.79 1.06
N LYS A 34 4.39 -11.09 0.05
CA LYS A 34 4.07 -10.70 -1.33
C LYS A 34 2.79 -11.40 -1.78
N MET A 35 2.00 -10.73 -2.59
CA MET A 35 0.73 -11.25 -3.06
C MET A 35 0.50 -10.96 -4.53
N ARG A 36 -0.22 -11.86 -5.20
CA ARG A 36 -0.80 -11.61 -6.51
C ARG A 36 -2.06 -10.77 -6.34
N PHE A 37 -2.52 -10.18 -7.44
CA PHE A 37 -3.70 -9.32 -7.44
C PHE A 37 -4.92 -10.00 -6.79
N GLY A 38 -5.24 -11.23 -7.23
CA GLY A 38 -6.40 -11.95 -6.70
C GLY A 38 -6.27 -12.30 -5.21
N GLU A 39 -5.06 -12.66 -4.76
CA GLU A 39 -4.80 -12.92 -3.35
C GLU A 39 -5.02 -11.65 -2.52
N LEU A 40 -4.50 -10.53 -3.01
CA LEU A 40 -4.62 -9.25 -2.33
C LEU A 40 -6.08 -8.79 -2.27
N GLN A 41 -6.83 -8.96 -3.35
CA GLN A 41 -8.25 -8.62 -3.37
C GLN A 41 -9.02 -9.41 -2.31
N ARG A 42 -8.78 -10.70 -2.21
CA ARG A 42 -9.44 -11.54 -1.20
C ARG A 42 -9.02 -11.15 0.23
N ALA A 43 -7.74 -10.83 0.42
CA ALA A 43 -7.23 -10.44 1.74
C ALA A 43 -7.79 -9.11 2.22
N VAL A 44 -7.93 -8.14 1.32
CA VAL A 44 -8.47 -6.81 1.63
C VAL A 44 -9.99 -6.87 1.86
N GLY A 45 -10.69 -7.71 1.13
CA GLY A 45 -12.14 -7.89 1.31
C GLY A 45 -12.97 -7.20 0.25
N ASP A 46 -13.86 -6.30 0.66
CA ASP A 46 -14.88 -5.70 -0.20
C ASP A 46 -14.35 -4.60 -1.13
N ILE A 47 -13.29 -4.88 -1.85
CA ILE A 47 -12.73 -3.93 -2.82
C ILE A 47 -13.00 -4.45 -4.24
N THR A 48 -13.44 -3.54 -5.13
CA THR A 48 -13.62 -3.89 -6.54
C THR A 48 -12.27 -4.02 -7.25
N GLN A 49 -12.25 -4.74 -8.36
CA GLN A 49 -11.03 -4.85 -9.18
C GLN A 49 -10.54 -3.49 -9.65
N GLN A 50 -11.46 -2.62 -10.08
CA GLN A 50 -11.09 -1.27 -10.53
C GLN A 50 -10.49 -0.45 -9.40
N MET A 51 -11.08 -0.50 -8.23
CA MET A 51 -10.56 0.25 -7.08
C MET A 51 -9.20 -0.27 -6.63
N LEU A 52 -9.03 -1.58 -6.54
CA LEU A 52 -7.75 -2.17 -6.18
C LEU A 52 -6.68 -1.80 -7.20
N SER A 53 -6.99 -1.92 -8.49
CA SER A 53 -6.06 -1.55 -9.55
C SER A 53 -5.64 -0.08 -9.44
N LYS A 54 -6.60 0.81 -9.17
CA LYS A 54 -6.33 2.24 -8.99
C LYS A 54 -5.40 2.49 -7.80
N GLN A 55 -5.69 1.87 -6.66
CA GLN A 55 -4.90 2.03 -5.46
C GLN A 55 -3.47 1.51 -5.65
N LEU A 56 -3.32 0.35 -6.27
CA LEU A 56 -2.01 -0.24 -6.53
C LEU A 56 -1.16 0.64 -7.44
N LYS A 57 -1.76 1.24 -8.48
CA LYS A 57 -1.06 2.16 -9.37
C LYS A 57 -0.58 3.40 -8.62
N GLU A 58 -1.42 3.99 -7.80
CA GLU A 58 -1.07 5.16 -6.99
C GLU A 58 0.06 4.83 -6.01
N MET A 59 -0.04 3.69 -5.32
CA MET A 59 0.96 3.27 -4.34
C MET A 59 2.31 2.94 -5.00
N ALA A 60 2.29 2.35 -6.18
CA ALA A 60 3.51 2.09 -6.95
C ALA A 60 4.16 3.41 -7.40
N LYS A 61 3.35 4.36 -7.86
CA LYS A 61 3.81 5.69 -8.25
C LYS A 61 4.47 6.42 -7.07
N ASP A 62 3.91 6.26 -5.88
CA ASP A 62 4.44 6.87 -4.65
C ASP A 62 5.55 6.03 -4.00
N ASN A 63 6.04 5.00 -4.69
CA ASN A 63 7.15 4.15 -4.25
C ASN A 63 6.88 3.39 -2.94
N LEU A 64 5.62 3.14 -2.63
CA LEU A 64 5.26 2.35 -1.45
C LEU A 64 5.33 0.85 -1.73
N ILE A 65 4.97 0.47 -2.95
CA ILE A 65 4.96 -0.92 -3.40
C ILE A 65 5.65 -1.04 -4.74
N LYS A 66 6.03 -2.26 -5.09
CA LYS A 66 6.57 -2.59 -6.39
C LYS A 66 5.78 -3.75 -6.99
N ARG A 67 5.72 -3.76 -8.32
CA ARG A 67 5.04 -4.76 -9.12
C ARG A 67 6.10 -5.53 -9.88
N LYS A 68 6.14 -6.85 -9.70
CA LYS A 68 7.09 -7.71 -10.43
C LYS A 68 6.33 -8.63 -11.36
N VAL A 69 6.69 -8.59 -12.64
CA VAL A 69 6.13 -9.46 -13.66
C VAL A 69 7.11 -10.60 -13.90
N TYR A 70 6.59 -11.83 -13.82
CA TYR A 70 7.37 -13.03 -14.13
C TYR A 70 7.01 -13.52 -15.51
N GLU A 71 8.02 -13.74 -16.34
CA GLU A 71 7.83 -14.22 -17.72
C GLU A 71 7.70 -15.75 -17.71
N VAL A 72 6.58 -16.21 -17.20
CA VAL A 72 6.22 -17.63 -17.16
C VAL A 72 4.88 -17.82 -17.86
N ILE A 73 4.45 -19.06 -18.10
CA ILE A 73 3.17 -19.38 -18.71
C ILE A 73 2.34 -20.16 -17.71
N PRO A 74 1.18 -19.63 -17.24
CA PRO A 74 0.66 -18.27 -17.52
C PRO A 74 1.48 -17.18 -16.83
N PRO A 75 1.42 -15.91 -17.31
CA PRO A 75 2.15 -14.82 -16.71
C PRO A 75 1.75 -14.61 -15.24
N LYS A 76 2.73 -14.27 -14.42
CA LYS A 76 2.53 -14.06 -12.99
C LYS A 76 2.97 -12.64 -12.63
N VAL A 77 2.14 -11.94 -11.85
CA VAL A 77 2.45 -10.61 -11.33
C VAL A 77 2.34 -10.65 -9.81
N GLU A 78 3.39 -10.21 -9.13
CA GLU A 78 3.41 -10.12 -7.68
C GLU A 78 3.60 -8.68 -7.23
N TYR A 79 2.90 -8.32 -6.16
CA TYR A 79 3.04 -7.04 -5.47
C TYR A 79 3.77 -7.25 -4.16
N SER A 80 4.66 -6.34 -3.81
CA SER A 80 5.40 -6.39 -2.56
C SER A 80 5.74 -4.97 -2.10
N LEU A 81 6.09 -4.83 -0.82
CA LEU A 81 6.52 -3.53 -0.29
C LEU A 81 7.91 -3.19 -0.79
N THR A 82 8.14 -1.91 -1.04
CA THR A 82 9.48 -1.36 -1.21
C THR A 82 10.12 -1.17 0.16
N ALA A 83 11.42 -0.85 0.19
CA ALA A 83 12.09 -0.46 1.43
C ALA A 83 11.38 0.73 2.08
N PHE A 84 10.99 1.72 1.26
CA PHE A 84 10.24 2.89 1.74
C PHE A 84 8.88 2.49 2.33
N GLY A 85 8.15 1.60 1.66
CA GLY A 85 6.86 1.10 2.17
C GLY A 85 7.01 0.38 3.50
N LYS A 86 8.08 -0.40 3.66
CA LYS A 86 8.36 -1.11 4.92
C LYS A 86 8.58 -0.15 6.09
N LEU A 87 9.17 1.01 5.84
CA LEU A 87 9.39 2.02 6.88
C LEU A 87 8.07 2.54 7.45
N GLY A 88 6.98 2.47 6.68
CA GLY A 88 5.67 2.91 7.14
C GLY A 88 4.95 1.91 8.06
N ILE A 89 5.39 0.66 8.11
CA ILE A 89 4.69 -0.37 8.89
C ILE A 89 4.71 -0.09 10.40
N PRO A 90 5.83 0.31 11.02
CA PRO A 90 5.80 0.70 12.44
C PRO A 90 4.82 1.84 12.72
N VAL A 91 4.71 2.81 11.82
CA VAL A 91 3.77 3.92 11.94
C VAL A 91 2.33 3.39 11.91
N LEU A 92 2.02 2.49 10.98
CA LEU A 92 0.71 1.87 10.88
C LEU A 92 0.37 1.11 12.17
N THR A 93 1.31 0.36 12.71
CA THR A 93 1.14 -0.37 13.96
C THR A 93 0.80 0.58 15.11
N GLU A 94 1.52 1.69 15.23
CA GLU A 94 1.25 2.70 16.25
C GLU A 94 -0.11 3.35 16.09
N LEU A 95 -0.53 3.62 14.87
CA LEU A 95 -1.87 4.15 14.61
C LEU A 95 -2.95 3.17 15.10
N CYS A 96 -2.77 1.88 14.82
CA CYS A 96 -3.70 0.85 15.28
C CYS A 96 -3.74 0.77 16.80
N ASN A 97 -2.58 0.81 17.46
CA ASN A 97 -2.49 0.80 18.92
C ASN A 97 -3.18 2.00 19.54
N TRP A 98 -2.96 3.17 18.97
CA TRP A 98 -3.60 4.40 19.41
C TRP A 98 -5.12 4.32 19.29
N ALA A 99 -5.63 3.83 18.15
CA ALA A 99 -7.06 3.70 17.90
C ALA A 99 -7.74 2.74 18.90
N ARG A 100 -7.04 1.67 19.29
CA ARG A 100 -7.57 0.69 20.25
C ARG A 100 -7.73 1.23 21.66
N LYS A 101 -7.09 2.34 22.00
CA LYS A 101 -7.17 2.95 23.33
C LYS A 101 -8.41 3.82 23.54
N LYS A 102 -9.18 4.00 22.50
CA LYS A 102 -10.40 4.82 22.57
C LYS A 102 -11.48 4.18 23.44
#